data_5231dd869dae37e464024db3dc823b20
#
_entry.id   5231dd869dae37e464024db3dc823b20
#
_cell.length_a   1.000
_cell.length_b   1.000
_cell.length_c   1.000
_cell.angle_alpha   90.00
_cell.angle_beta   90.00
_cell.angle_gamma   90.00
#
_symmetry.space_group_name_H-M   'P 1'
#
loop_
_entity.id
_entity.type
_entity.pdbx_description
1 polymer ?
#
loop_
_entity_poly.entity_id
_entity_poly.type
_entity_poly.pdbx_seq_one_letter_code
_entity_poly.pdbx_strand_id
1 'polypeptide(L)'
;MASPGTCPPLAGRHILLGITGSIAAYKAAVLCRLLKTAGADVRVVMTPLAKQFITPLTMATLSKNPILVEFFDPENGAWNSHVSLGEWADCYLIAPATANTLAKMASGIADNLLLTTYLSARCPVAVAPAMDLDMYAHEATQQNLRTLARRGVHIVEPGEGELASGLQGKGRMAEPDAIAAFVGGLLREKKKSLQGKQLTATAGATIEAIDPVRFISNHSSGKMGYAIAGELADRGACVTLVTGRTELPTPAGVERVDVLSAAEMYDAAVRAFEGSDGAVMCAAVADYTPDRVSDTKIKKCDGDMCITLRRTRDIAAELGAHKGGRLLVGFALETHDEQAHAEAKLEKKNFDFIVLNSLRDAGAGFRGDTNKVTFIDRTGREELPLLSKREVAERIAERIEEFFAE
;
A
#
# COMPACT_ATOMS: atom_id res chain seq x y z
N MET A 1 -17.82 2.62 -19.64
CA MET A 1 -17.36 1.23 -19.90
C MET A 1 -15.85 1.32 -20.07
N ALA A 2 -15.10 0.97 -19.04
CA ALA A 2 -13.63 0.91 -19.15
C ALA A 2 -13.28 -0.23 -20.11
N SER A 3 -12.40 0.02 -21.07
CA SER A 3 -11.85 -0.99 -21.95
C SER A 3 -11.21 -2.10 -21.13
N PRO A 4 -11.31 -3.40 -21.54
CA PRO A 4 -10.63 -4.48 -20.83
C PRO A 4 -9.15 -4.16 -20.78
N GLY A 5 -8.58 -4.14 -19.56
CA GLY A 5 -7.24 -3.68 -19.30
C GLY A 5 -6.21 -4.44 -20.13
N THR A 6 -5.59 -3.72 -21.04
CA THR A 6 -4.37 -4.23 -21.72
C THR A 6 -3.30 -4.40 -20.65
N CYS A 7 -2.76 -5.62 -20.53
CA CYS A 7 -1.61 -5.88 -19.65
C CYS A 7 -0.49 -4.88 -20.01
N PRO A 8 0.04 -4.13 -19.02
CA PRO A 8 1.17 -3.25 -19.27
C PRO A 8 2.36 -4.02 -19.87
N PRO A 9 3.21 -3.38 -20.67
CA PRO A 9 4.35 -4.06 -21.28
C PRO A 9 5.28 -4.62 -20.21
N LEU A 10 5.58 -5.93 -20.30
CA LEU A 10 6.46 -6.67 -19.42
C LEU A 10 7.77 -7.08 -20.12
N ALA A 11 8.14 -6.34 -21.16
CA ALA A 11 9.34 -6.63 -21.94
C ALA A 11 10.59 -6.68 -21.05
N GLY A 12 11.33 -7.79 -21.13
CA GLY A 12 12.54 -8.00 -20.34
C GLY A 12 12.32 -8.39 -18.88
N ARG A 13 11.06 -8.54 -18.42
CA ARG A 13 10.74 -8.99 -17.07
C ARG A 13 10.69 -10.51 -16.97
N HIS A 14 11.15 -11.03 -15.86
CA HIS A 14 11.19 -12.44 -15.52
C HIS A 14 10.07 -12.78 -14.52
N ILE A 15 9.11 -13.58 -14.96
CA ILE A 15 7.98 -14.01 -14.12
C ILE A 15 8.12 -15.48 -13.78
N LEU A 16 8.20 -15.79 -12.49
CA LEU A 16 8.06 -17.14 -12.00
C LEU A 16 6.58 -17.43 -11.71
N LEU A 17 5.96 -18.33 -12.48
CA LEU A 17 4.56 -18.70 -12.33
C LEU A 17 4.46 -20.00 -11.53
N GLY A 18 3.97 -19.92 -10.30
CA GLY A 18 3.65 -21.07 -9.47
C GLY A 18 2.22 -21.56 -9.71
N ILE A 19 2.04 -22.86 -9.98
CA ILE A 19 0.72 -23.46 -10.24
C ILE A 19 0.44 -24.51 -9.18
N THR A 20 -0.69 -24.38 -8.47
CA THR A 20 -1.11 -25.33 -7.45
C THR A 20 -2.33 -26.16 -7.89
N GLY A 21 -2.59 -27.27 -7.20
CA GLY A 21 -3.63 -28.24 -7.58
C GLY A 21 -5.05 -27.71 -7.32
N SER A 22 -5.63 -27.07 -8.32
CA SER A 22 -7.00 -26.56 -8.32
C SER A 22 -7.61 -26.69 -9.71
N ILE A 23 -8.92 -26.84 -9.80
CA ILE A 23 -9.62 -26.78 -11.08
C ILE A 23 -9.32 -25.48 -11.84
N ALA A 24 -9.08 -24.37 -11.12
CA ALA A 24 -8.72 -23.08 -11.71
C ALA A 24 -7.35 -23.09 -12.43
N ALA A 25 -6.57 -24.18 -12.35
CA ALA A 25 -5.28 -24.31 -13.05
C ALA A 25 -5.42 -24.18 -14.58
N TYR A 26 -6.60 -24.47 -15.16
CA TYR A 26 -6.82 -24.26 -16.60
C TYR A 26 -6.63 -22.79 -17.00
N LYS A 27 -6.94 -21.83 -16.10
CA LYS A 27 -6.73 -20.40 -16.35
C LYS A 27 -5.24 -20.03 -16.41
N ALA A 28 -4.36 -20.81 -15.77
CA ALA A 28 -2.92 -20.56 -15.80
C ALA A 28 -2.33 -20.67 -17.22
N ALA A 29 -2.95 -21.47 -18.11
CA ALA A 29 -2.56 -21.52 -19.51
C ALA A 29 -2.79 -20.18 -20.24
N VAL A 30 -3.96 -19.60 -20.05
CA VAL A 30 -4.31 -18.27 -20.60
C VAL A 30 -3.41 -17.19 -19.97
N LEU A 31 -3.25 -17.23 -18.66
CA LEU A 31 -2.40 -16.27 -17.92
C LEU A 31 -0.94 -16.32 -18.42
N CYS A 32 -0.36 -17.52 -18.54
CA CYS A 32 0.99 -17.68 -19.09
C CYS A 32 1.12 -17.07 -20.49
N ARG A 33 0.13 -17.28 -21.35
CA ARG A 33 0.10 -16.71 -22.71
C ARG A 33 0.02 -15.18 -22.68
N LEU A 34 -0.81 -14.60 -21.82
CA LEU A 34 -0.93 -13.15 -21.67
C LEU A 34 0.39 -12.53 -21.21
N LEU A 35 1.03 -13.10 -20.18
CA LEU A 35 2.33 -12.64 -19.70
C LEU A 35 3.41 -12.71 -20.79
N LYS A 36 3.47 -13.82 -21.55
CA LYS A 36 4.38 -13.97 -22.70
C LYS A 36 4.09 -12.95 -23.80
N THR A 37 2.83 -12.71 -24.12
CA THR A 37 2.41 -11.72 -25.13
C THR A 37 2.76 -10.29 -24.71
N ALA A 38 2.72 -9.99 -23.40
CA ALA A 38 3.18 -8.73 -22.84
C ALA A 38 4.72 -8.59 -22.85
N GLY A 39 5.46 -9.61 -23.28
CA GLY A 39 6.93 -9.59 -23.45
C GLY A 39 7.72 -10.18 -22.29
N ALA A 40 7.08 -10.76 -21.27
CA ALA A 40 7.78 -11.40 -20.16
C ALA A 40 8.47 -12.71 -20.58
N ASP A 41 9.60 -13.02 -19.93
CA ASP A 41 10.07 -14.40 -19.84
C ASP A 41 9.38 -15.08 -18.66
N VAL A 42 8.73 -16.25 -18.92
CA VAL A 42 7.92 -16.95 -17.92
C VAL A 42 8.50 -18.32 -17.68
N ARG A 43 8.96 -18.59 -16.44
CA ARG A 43 9.26 -19.94 -15.97
C ARG A 43 8.12 -20.44 -15.09
N VAL A 44 7.88 -21.74 -15.11
CA VAL A 44 6.74 -22.34 -14.41
C VAL A 44 7.23 -23.35 -13.39
N VAL A 45 6.76 -23.22 -12.16
CA VAL A 45 6.91 -24.21 -11.09
C VAL A 45 5.53 -24.76 -10.74
N MET A 46 5.37 -26.08 -10.71
CA MET A 46 4.10 -26.73 -10.41
C MET A 46 4.23 -27.57 -9.14
N THR A 47 3.19 -27.59 -8.32
CA THR A 47 3.09 -28.62 -7.28
C THR A 47 2.83 -29.98 -7.93
N PRO A 48 3.23 -31.11 -7.30
CA PRO A 48 2.94 -32.45 -7.82
C PRO A 48 1.46 -32.66 -8.13
N LEU A 49 0.55 -32.13 -7.29
CA LEU A 49 -0.88 -32.22 -7.51
C LEU A 49 -1.37 -31.38 -8.71
N ALA A 50 -0.72 -30.29 -9.04
CA ALA A 50 -1.14 -29.45 -10.17
C ALA A 50 -1.10 -30.19 -11.51
N LYS A 51 -0.21 -31.20 -11.65
CA LYS A 51 -0.09 -32.02 -12.87
C LYS A 51 -1.39 -32.78 -13.21
N GLN A 52 -2.26 -33.01 -12.23
CA GLN A 52 -3.54 -33.67 -12.45
C GLN A 52 -4.61 -32.75 -13.06
N PHE A 53 -4.42 -31.44 -12.97
CA PHE A 53 -5.35 -30.42 -13.48
C PHE A 53 -4.89 -29.80 -14.79
N ILE A 54 -3.59 -29.66 -14.98
CA ILE A 54 -2.98 -29.14 -16.21
C ILE A 54 -1.64 -29.84 -16.43
N THR A 55 -1.36 -30.26 -17.69
CA THR A 55 -0.16 -31.02 -17.94
C THR A 55 1.08 -30.14 -18.00
N PRO A 56 2.25 -30.64 -17.54
CA PRO A 56 3.53 -29.97 -17.75
C PRO A 56 3.81 -29.68 -19.23
N LEU A 57 3.43 -30.58 -20.14
CA LEU A 57 3.59 -30.39 -21.56
C LEU A 57 2.86 -29.13 -22.08
N THR A 58 1.63 -28.91 -21.65
CA THR A 58 0.86 -27.73 -22.03
C THR A 58 1.60 -26.47 -21.55
N MET A 59 2.04 -26.45 -20.30
CA MET A 59 2.72 -25.28 -19.75
C MET A 59 4.10 -25.04 -20.37
N ALA A 60 4.86 -26.08 -20.66
CA ALA A 60 6.15 -26.00 -21.37
C ALA A 60 5.99 -25.39 -22.77
N THR A 61 4.98 -25.81 -23.49
CA THR A 61 4.66 -25.29 -24.83
C THR A 61 4.31 -23.80 -24.79
N LEU A 62 3.54 -23.37 -23.81
CA LEU A 62 3.10 -21.98 -23.67
C LEU A 62 4.21 -21.05 -23.13
N SER A 63 4.94 -21.48 -22.11
CA SER A 63 6.04 -20.70 -21.52
C SER A 63 7.30 -20.69 -22.37
N LYS A 64 7.48 -21.70 -23.24
CA LYS A 64 8.70 -22.03 -24.00
C LYS A 64 9.90 -22.29 -23.07
N ASN A 65 9.64 -22.76 -21.87
CA ASN A 65 10.61 -23.13 -20.87
C ASN A 65 10.28 -24.51 -20.27
N PRO A 66 11.26 -25.29 -19.78
CA PRO A 66 11.02 -26.50 -19.03
C PRO A 66 10.18 -26.24 -17.78
N ILE A 67 9.33 -27.20 -17.43
CA ILE A 67 8.49 -27.10 -16.22
C ILE A 67 9.19 -27.76 -15.04
N LEU A 68 9.22 -27.06 -13.93
CA LEU A 68 9.86 -27.48 -12.71
C LEU A 68 8.81 -27.98 -11.72
N VAL A 69 8.98 -29.20 -11.22
CA VAL A 69 8.06 -29.82 -10.26
C VAL A 69 8.81 -30.28 -9.02
N GLU A 70 9.87 -31.05 -9.25
CA GLU A 70 10.69 -31.67 -8.22
C GLU A 70 12.00 -30.89 -8.03
N PHE A 71 12.67 -31.09 -6.88
CA PHE A 71 13.96 -30.46 -6.60
C PHE A 71 15.08 -30.92 -7.52
N PHE A 72 14.96 -32.10 -8.09
CA PHE A 72 15.93 -32.65 -9.01
C PHE A 72 15.24 -33.50 -10.08
N ASP A 73 15.85 -33.61 -11.22
CA ASP A 73 15.42 -34.49 -12.25
C ASP A 73 15.78 -35.94 -11.84
N PRO A 74 14.79 -36.85 -11.71
CA PRO A 74 15.02 -38.20 -11.27
C PRO A 74 15.81 -39.04 -12.30
N GLU A 75 15.86 -38.65 -13.57
CA GLU A 75 16.55 -39.42 -14.63
C GLU A 75 18.03 -39.09 -14.70
N ASN A 76 18.42 -37.83 -14.47
CA ASN A 76 19.82 -37.39 -14.64
C ASN A 76 20.40 -36.71 -13.41
N GLY A 77 19.62 -36.53 -12.35
CA GLY A 77 20.05 -35.90 -11.09
C GLY A 77 20.27 -34.38 -11.17
N ALA A 78 19.90 -33.74 -12.27
CA ALA A 78 20.05 -32.29 -12.42
C ALA A 78 19.23 -31.55 -11.35
N TRP A 79 19.88 -30.63 -10.62
CA TRP A 79 19.27 -29.92 -9.52
C TRP A 79 18.49 -28.68 -9.97
N ASN A 80 17.24 -28.58 -9.56
CA ASN A 80 16.41 -27.40 -9.75
C ASN A 80 16.59 -26.45 -8.55
N SER A 81 17.53 -25.51 -8.67
CA SER A 81 17.86 -24.61 -7.58
C SER A 81 16.75 -23.61 -7.30
N HIS A 82 16.10 -23.75 -6.15
CA HIS A 82 15.11 -22.80 -5.66
C HIS A 82 15.71 -21.39 -5.42
N VAL A 83 16.99 -21.32 -5.04
CA VAL A 83 17.71 -20.06 -4.87
C VAL A 83 17.85 -19.34 -6.21
N SER A 84 18.34 -20.04 -7.23
CA SER A 84 18.47 -19.46 -8.57
C SER A 84 17.15 -19.01 -9.16
N LEU A 85 16.05 -19.71 -8.87
CA LEU A 85 14.71 -19.30 -9.29
C LEU A 85 14.26 -18.03 -8.58
N GLY A 86 14.50 -17.93 -7.27
CA GLY A 86 14.17 -16.75 -6.47
C GLY A 86 15.00 -15.52 -6.83
N GLU A 87 16.24 -15.71 -7.29
CA GLU A 87 17.13 -14.63 -7.77
C GLU A 87 16.82 -14.21 -9.21
N TRP A 88 16.40 -15.15 -10.05
CA TRP A 88 16.08 -14.88 -11.44
C TRP A 88 14.78 -14.07 -11.61
N ALA A 89 13.79 -14.29 -10.76
CA ALA A 89 12.46 -13.73 -10.91
C ALA A 89 12.40 -12.24 -10.50
N ASP A 90 11.79 -11.41 -11.34
CA ASP A 90 11.33 -10.06 -10.98
C ASP A 90 10.01 -10.08 -10.22
N CYS A 91 9.19 -11.13 -10.42
CA CYS A 91 7.97 -11.39 -9.66
C CYS A 91 7.72 -12.89 -9.56
N TYR A 92 7.33 -13.35 -8.38
CA TYR A 92 6.84 -14.70 -8.16
C TYR A 92 5.33 -14.69 -7.99
N LEU A 93 4.60 -15.11 -9.02
CA LEU A 93 3.15 -15.17 -9.07
C LEU A 93 2.67 -16.60 -8.83
N ILE A 94 1.88 -16.85 -7.79
CA ILE A 94 1.26 -18.17 -7.54
C ILE A 94 -0.22 -18.10 -7.93
N ALA A 95 -0.57 -18.70 -9.05
CA ALA A 95 -1.90 -18.66 -9.66
C ALA A 95 -2.24 -19.97 -10.39
N PRO A 96 -3.23 -20.75 -9.91
CA PRO A 96 -4.02 -20.55 -8.70
C PRO A 96 -3.24 -20.78 -7.41
N ALA A 97 -3.63 -20.11 -6.30
CA ALA A 97 -3.15 -20.37 -4.95
C ALA A 97 -4.26 -21.04 -4.12
N THR A 98 -4.12 -22.34 -3.83
CA THR A 98 -5.08 -23.08 -3.03
C THR A 98 -5.00 -22.76 -1.54
N ALA A 99 -6.06 -22.99 -0.77
CA ALA A 99 -6.08 -22.85 0.69
C ALA A 99 -4.93 -23.60 1.37
N ASN A 100 -4.61 -24.82 0.90
CA ASN A 100 -3.48 -25.62 1.38
C ASN A 100 -2.15 -24.89 1.19
N THR A 101 -1.92 -24.35 -0.01
CA THR A 101 -0.67 -23.63 -0.32
C THR A 101 -0.56 -22.33 0.49
N LEU A 102 -1.65 -21.57 0.59
CA LEU A 102 -1.70 -20.34 1.41
C LEU A 102 -1.41 -20.61 2.88
N ALA A 103 -1.98 -21.69 3.44
CA ALA A 103 -1.73 -22.10 4.82
C ALA A 103 -0.25 -22.47 5.03
N LYS A 104 0.35 -23.24 4.12
CA LYS A 104 1.76 -23.62 4.18
C LYS A 104 2.68 -22.40 4.07
N MET A 105 2.40 -21.48 3.14
CA MET A 105 3.13 -20.21 3.03
C MET A 105 3.04 -19.39 4.32
N ALA A 106 1.86 -19.26 4.91
CA ALA A 106 1.67 -18.54 6.16
C ALA A 106 2.38 -19.17 7.36
N SER A 107 2.57 -20.49 7.34
CA SER A 107 3.26 -21.26 8.40
C SER A 107 4.75 -21.48 8.14
N GLY A 108 5.28 -21.08 6.96
CA GLY A 108 6.68 -21.29 6.60
C GLY A 108 7.04 -22.74 6.26
N ILE A 109 6.07 -23.55 5.83
CA ILE A 109 6.31 -24.94 5.41
C ILE A 109 6.86 -24.95 3.99
N ALA A 110 7.94 -25.68 3.77
CA ALA A 110 8.66 -25.78 2.50
C ALA A 110 8.82 -27.26 2.06
N ASP A 111 7.71 -27.96 1.86
CA ASP A 111 7.66 -29.38 1.55
C ASP A 111 7.68 -29.70 0.04
N ASN A 112 7.81 -28.72 -0.81
CA ASN A 112 7.94 -28.87 -2.26
C ASN A 112 8.72 -27.70 -2.88
N LEU A 113 9.15 -27.83 -4.14
CA LEU A 113 9.96 -26.82 -4.82
C LEU A 113 9.29 -25.45 -4.86
N LEU A 114 7.98 -25.37 -5.10
CA LEU A 114 7.22 -24.13 -5.15
C LEU A 114 7.32 -23.36 -3.82
N LEU A 115 7.07 -24.02 -2.69
CA LEU A 115 7.09 -23.42 -1.37
C LEU A 115 8.52 -23.08 -0.89
N THR A 116 9.50 -23.91 -1.25
CA THR A 116 10.90 -23.62 -0.93
C THR A 116 11.40 -22.40 -1.72
N THR A 117 11.00 -22.29 -2.98
CA THR A 117 11.28 -21.10 -3.79
C THR A 117 10.62 -19.84 -3.21
N TYR A 118 9.38 -19.97 -2.69
CA TYR A 118 8.72 -18.86 -2.00
C TYR A 118 9.54 -18.31 -0.83
N LEU A 119 10.09 -19.19 0.01
CA LEU A 119 10.94 -18.78 1.15
C LEU A 119 12.29 -18.19 0.72
N SER A 120 12.74 -18.46 -0.49
CA SER A 120 14.00 -17.96 -1.05
C SER A 120 13.81 -16.75 -1.96
N ALA A 121 12.56 -16.39 -2.30
CA ALA A 121 12.28 -15.31 -3.24
C ALA A 121 12.71 -13.95 -2.67
N ARG A 122 13.45 -13.19 -3.49
CA ARG A 122 13.87 -11.81 -3.19
C ARG A 122 13.04 -10.77 -3.93
N CYS A 123 12.21 -11.22 -4.85
CA CYS A 123 11.30 -10.39 -5.62
C CYS A 123 9.93 -10.28 -4.93
N PRO A 124 9.07 -9.33 -5.35
CA PRO A 124 7.68 -9.30 -4.96
C PRO A 124 6.96 -10.64 -5.23
N VAL A 125 6.21 -11.12 -4.24
CA VAL A 125 5.40 -12.32 -4.35
C VAL A 125 3.92 -11.94 -4.43
N ALA A 126 3.21 -12.46 -5.43
CA ALA A 126 1.77 -12.29 -5.59
C ALA A 126 1.05 -13.64 -5.59
N VAL A 127 -0.13 -13.69 -4.99
CA VAL A 127 -0.96 -14.90 -4.97
C VAL A 127 -2.37 -14.61 -5.49
N ALA A 128 -2.91 -15.50 -6.32
CA ALA A 128 -4.29 -15.45 -6.80
C ALA A 128 -5.08 -16.60 -6.15
N PRO A 129 -5.80 -16.36 -5.04
CA PRO A 129 -6.55 -17.39 -4.34
C PRO A 129 -7.62 -18.05 -5.23
N ALA A 130 -7.77 -19.37 -5.06
CA ALA A 130 -8.78 -20.15 -5.78
C ALA A 130 -9.28 -21.30 -4.88
N MET A 131 -10.52 -21.19 -4.43
CA MET A 131 -11.18 -22.18 -3.55
C MET A 131 -12.68 -21.97 -3.54
N ASP A 132 -13.41 -22.87 -2.90
CA ASP A 132 -14.85 -22.72 -2.68
C ASP A 132 -15.16 -21.57 -1.71
N LEU A 133 -16.39 -21.06 -1.79
CA LEU A 133 -16.90 -19.94 -0.99
C LEU A 133 -16.66 -20.12 0.51
N ASP A 134 -17.08 -21.26 1.05
CA ASP A 134 -16.97 -21.55 2.49
C ASP A 134 -15.50 -21.66 2.92
N MET A 135 -14.65 -22.25 2.07
CA MET A 135 -13.20 -22.31 2.30
C MET A 135 -12.58 -20.92 2.30
N TYR A 136 -13.02 -20.03 1.40
CA TYR A 136 -12.52 -18.66 1.36
C TYR A 136 -12.96 -17.85 2.57
N ALA A 137 -14.24 -17.99 2.97
CA ALA A 137 -14.80 -17.31 4.13
C ALA A 137 -14.29 -17.86 5.48
N HIS A 138 -13.74 -19.07 5.49
CA HIS A 138 -13.27 -19.71 6.73
C HIS A 138 -12.22 -18.86 7.43
N GLU A 139 -12.36 -18.71 8.76
CA GLU A 139 -11.51 -17.87 9.59
C GLU A 139 -10.02 -18.18 9.42
N ALA A 140 -9.63 -19.45 9.35
CA ALA A 140 -8.24 -19.86 9.15
C ALA A 140 -7.69 -19.35 7.80
N THR A 141 -8.49 -19.42 6.73
CA THR A 141 -8.09 -18.92 5.41
C THR A 141 -7.91 -17.38 5.43
N GLN A 142 -8.86 -16.67 6.03
CA GLN A 142 -8.78 -15.22 6.17
C GLN A 142 -7.60 -14.83 7.06
N GLN A 143 -7.30 -15.58 8.11
CA GLN A 143 -6.12 -15.34 8.95
C GLN A 143 -4.82 -15.57 8.19
N ASN A 144 -4.74 -16.62 7.38
CA ASN A 144 -3.57 -16.89 6.52
C ASN A 144 -3.34 -15.77 5.50
N LEU A 145 -4.40 -15.31 4.82
CA LEU A 145 -4.32 -14.17 3.88
C LEU A 145 -3.83 -12.90 4.57
N ARG A 146 -4.39 -12.55 5.74
CA ARG A 146 -3.92 -11.41 6.54
C ARG A 146 -2.45 -11.55 6.96
N THR A 147 -2.02 -12.74 7.32
CA THR A 147 -0.63 -13.01 7.71
C THR A 147 0.32 -12.83 6.52
N LEU A 148 -0.05 -13.35 5.36
CA LEU A 148 0.72 -13.20 4.13
C LEU A 148 0.81 -11.73 3.68
N ALA A 149 -0.31 -11.02 3.70
CA ALA A 149 -0.34 -9.59 3.36
C ALA A 149 0.57 -8.76 4.28
N ARG A 150 0.55 -9.01 5.60
CA ARG A 150 1.48 -8.35 6.55
C ARG A 150 2.95 -8.66 6.31
N ARG A 151 3.26 -9.80 5.68
CA ARG A 151 4.62 -10.17 5.28
C ARG A 151 5.01 -9.66 3.90
N GLY A 152 4.18 -8.81 3.27
CA GLY A 152 4.45 -8.21 1.96
C GLY A 152 4.03 -9.07 0.76
N VAL A 153 3.28 -10.16 0.96
CA VAL A 153 2.70 -10.91 -0.15
C VAL A 153 1.49 -10.15 -0.69
N HIS A 154 1.48 -9.92 -1.98
CA HIS A 154 0.40 -9.23 -2.67
C HIS A 154 -0.75 -10.19 -2.97
N ILE A 155 -1.95 -9.89 -2.49
CA ILE A 155 -3.13 -10.72 -2.71
C ILE A 155 -3.90 -10.15 -3.91
N VAL A 156 -4.04 -10.95 -4.97
CA VAL A 156 -4.96 -10.64 -6.06
C VAL A 156 -6.34 -11.07 -5.59
N GLU A 157 -7.25 -10.12 -5.39
CA GLU A 157 -8.59 -10.42 -4.88
C GLU A 157 -9.32 -11.41 -5.78
N PRO A 158 -9.89 -12.49 -5.22
CA PRO A 158 -10.68 -13.42 -6.00
C PRO A 158 -11.95 -12.78 -6.52
N GLY A 159 -12.38 -13.18 -7.71
CA GLY A 159 -13.63 -12.74 -8.29
C GLY A 159 -14.86 -13.35 -7.60
N GLU A 160 -16.00 -12.75 -7.86
CA GLU A 160 -17.33 -13.25 -7.50
C GLU A 160 -17.98 -13.94 -8.69
N GLY A 161 -18.76 -14.98 -8.45
CA GLY A 161 -19.49 -15.70 -9.50
C GLY A 161 -19.78 -17.13 -9.13
N GLU A 162 -20.24 -17.92 -10.12
CA GLU A 162 -20.49 -19.35 -9.98
C GLU A 162 -19.16 -20.10 -9.79
N LEU A 163 -19.11 -20.91 -8.77
CA LEU A 163 -17.99 -21.79 -8.42
C LEU A 163 -18.19 -23.20 -8.99
N ALA A 164 -17.13 -24.00 -9.00
CA ALA A 164 -17.22 -25.39 -9.48
C ALA A 164 -18.19 -26.27 -8.69
N SER A 165 -18.52 -25.88 -7.46
CA SER A 165 -19.54 -26.49 -6.62
C SER A 165 -20.99 -26.11 -6.99
N GLY A 166 -21.18 -25.16 -7.92
CA GLY A 166 -22.47 -24.58 -8.23
C GLY A 166 -22.93 -23.46 -7.30
N LEU A 167 -22.17 -23.16 -6.23
CA LEU A 167 -22.43 -22.04 -5.35
C LEU A 167 -22.03 -20.71 -6.02
N GLN A 168 -22.71 -19.64 -5.66
CA GLN A 168 -22.36 -18.28 -6.11
C GLN A 168 -21.73 -17.49 -4.97
N GLY A 169 -20.55 -16.89 -5.20
CA GLY A 169 -19.87 -16.06 -4.23
C GLY A 169 -18.41 -15.77 -4.53
N LYS A 170 -17.73 -15.26 -3.52
CA LYS A 170 -16.31 -14.90 -3.58
C LYS A 170 -15.43 -16.12 -3.31
N GLY A 171 -14.44 -16.37 -4.17
CA GLY A 171 -13.51 -17.51 -4.04
C GLY A 171 -12.94 -17.96 -5.38
N ARG A 172 -13.59 -17.57 -6.47
CA ARG A 172 -13.13 -17.85 -7.84
C ARG A 172 -11.83 -17.12 -8.13
N MET A 173 -10.82 -17.83 -8.66
CA MET A 173 -9.60 -17.16 -9.10
C MET A 173 -9.93 -15.99 -10.04
N ALA A 174 -9.32 -14.86 -9.79
CA ALA A 174 -9.44 -13.69 -10.66
C ALA A 174 -9.22 -14.04 -12.14
N GLU A 175 -9.78 -13.26 -13.04
CA GLU A 175 -9.60 -13.52 -14.46
C GLU A 175 -8.14 -13.28 -14.89
N PRO A 176 -7.61 -14.05 -15.84
CA PRO A 176 -6.21 -13.97 -16.25
C PRO A 176 -5.76 -12.56 -16.66
N ASP A 177 -6.64 -11.80 -17.34
CA ASP A 177 -6.35 -10.41 -17.72
C ASP A 177 -6.17 -9.49 -16.50
N ALA A 178 -7.02 -9.64 -15.50
CA ALA A 178 -6.91 -8.88 -14.25
C ALA A 178 -5.63 -9.22 -13.49
N ILE A 179 -5.25 -10.51 -13.43
CA ILE A 179 -3.99 -10.94 -12.80
C ILE A 179 -2.78 -10.40 -13.58
N ALA A 180 -2.79 -10.48 -14.91
CA ALA A 180 -1.71 -9.95 -15.74
C ALA A 180 -1.57 -8.44 -15.61
N ALA A 181 -2.68 -7.69 -15.57
CA ALA A 181 -2.69 -6.25 -15.32
C ALA A 181 -2.13 -5.91 -13.91
N PHE A 182 -2.52 -6.68 -12.89
CA PHE A 182 -2.01 -6.52 -11.53
C PHE A 182 -0.48 -6.71 -11.46
N VAL A 183 0.05 -7.78 -12.07
CA VAL A 183 1.50 -8.04 -12.14
C VAL A 183 2.21 -6.92 -12.91
N GLY A 184 1.64 -6.47 -14.02
CA GLY A 184 2.18 -5.35 -14.78
C GLY A 184 2.24 -4.05 -13.97
N GLY A 185 1.21 -3.78 -13.17
CA GLY A 185 1.21 -2.67 -12.22
C GLY A 185 2.27 -2.81 -11.13
N LEU A 186 2.43 -4.03 -10.58
CA LEU A 186 3.40 -4.33 -9.54
C LEU A 186 4.85 -4.15 -10.02
N LEU A 187 5.13 -4.50 -11.28
CA LEU A 187 6.46 -4.45 -11.90
C LEU A 187 6.73 -3.16 -12.68
N ARG A 188 5.76 -2.27 -12.75
CA ARG A 188 5.95 -0.98 -13.41
C ARG A 188 7.06 -0.21 -12.70
N GLU A 189 8.13 0.10 -13.43
CA GLU A 189 9.11 1.05 -12.92
C GLU A 189 8.42 2.38 -12.67
N LYS A 190 8.40 2.81 -11.41
CA LYS A 190 7.96 4.16 -11.11
C LYS A 190 8.94 5.11 -11.75
N LYS A 191 8.43 5.96 -12.65
CA LYS A 191 9.25 7.03 -13.19
C LYS A 191 9.80 7.81 -12.02
N LYS A 192 11.11 8.05 -12.00
CA LYS A 192 11.74 8.92 -11.01
C LYS A 192 11.50 10.39 -11.37
N SER A 193 10.25 10.73 -11.57
CA SER A 193 9.76 12.05 -12.01
C SER A 193 10.02 13.17 -11.00
N LEU A 194 10.21 12.79 -9.72
CA LEU A 194 10.56 13.72 -8.65
C LEU A 194 12.06 13.63 -8.28
N GLN A 195 12.90 13.11 -9.18
CA GLN A 195 14.32 13.01 -8.93
C GLN A 195 14.94 14.39 -8.65
N GLY A 196 15.66 14.49 -7.53
CA GLY A 196 16.31 15.72 -7.09
C GLY A 196 15.40 16.71 -6.34
N LYS A 197 14.08 16.44 -6.24
CA LYS A 197 13.18 17.26 -5.43
C LYS A 197 13.33 16.92 -3.95
N GLN A 198 13.34 17.95 -3.12
CA GLN A 198 13.33 17.86 -1.66
C GLN A 198 11.91 18.08 -1.17
N LEU A 199 11.31 17.12 -0.50
CA LEU A 199 9.92 17.22 -0.04
C LEU A 199 9.79 16.94 1.45
N THR A 200 9.01 17.75 2.15
CA THR A 200 8.66 17.54 3.55
C THR A 200 7.26 16.92 3.64
N ALA A 201 7.09 15.89 4.43
CA ALA A 201 5.77 15.33 4.73
C ALA A 201 5.54 15.32 6.26
N THR A 202 4.30 15.55 6.69
CA THR A 202 3.96 15.38 8.11
C THR A 202 2.99 14.21 8.27
N ALA A 203 3.12 13.45 9.37
CA ALA A 203 2.28 12.29 9.65
C ALA A 203 1.96 12.10 11.13
N GLY A 204 1.01 11.21 11.42
CA GLY A 204 0.65 10.82 12.77
C GLY A 204 -0.22 11.84 13.47
N ALA A 205 -0.43 11.61 14.77
CA ALA A 205 -1.06 12.54 15.66
C ALA A 205 -0.01 13.11 16.62
N THR A 206 -0.13 14.38 16.98
CA THR A 206 0.63 14.94 18.10
C THR A 206 0.00 14.53 19.42
N ILE A 207 0.79 14.56 20.47
CA ILE A 207 0.41 14.21 21.83
C ILE A 207 0.68 15.43 22.72
N GLU A 208 -0.36 15.94 23.36
CA GLU A 208 -0.25 17.08 24.26
C GLU A 208 -0.38 16.58 25.71
N ALA A 209 0.73 16.54 26.42
CA ALA A 209 0.79 15.98 27.77
C ALA A 209 -0.06 16.81 28.77
N ILE A 210 -0.81 16.12 29.60
CA ILE A 210 -1.49 16.67 30.78
C ILE A 210 -0.61 16.43 32.00
N ASP A 211 -0.09 15.22 32.13
CA ASP A 211 0.85 14.77 33.16
C ASP A 211 1.71 13.62 32.57
N PRO A 212 2.64 13.00 33.29
CA PRO A 212 3.48 11.92 32.79
C PRO A 212 2.71 10.66 32.28
N VAL A 213 1.40 10.57 32.54
CA VAL A 213 0.58 9.40 32.27
C VAL A 213 -0.51 9.70 31.24
N ARG A 214 -1.10 10.91 31.27
CA ARG A 214 -2.27 11.28 30.46
C ARG A 214 -1.94 12.37 29.48
N PHE A 215 -2.61 12.32 28.32
CA PHE A 215 -2.42 13.26 27.24
C PHE A 215 -3.71 13.46 26.43
N ILE A 216 -3.74 14.52 25.65
CA ILE A 216 -4.73 14.79 24.60
C ILE A 216 -4.10 14.42 23.26
N SER A 217 -4.83 13.75 22.39
CA SER A 217 -4.36 13.39 21.05
C SER A 217 -5.54 13.14 20.10
N ASN A 218 -5.24 13.02 18.81
CA ASN A 218 -6.17 12.67 17.76
C ASN A 218 -6.14 11.17 17.45
N HIS A 219 -7.16 10.66 16.76
CA HIS A 219 -7.26 9.24 16.38
C HIS A 219 -6.40 8.83 15.17
N SER A 220 -5.59 9.73 14.64
CA SER A 220 -4.77 9.43 13.46
C SER A 220 -3.74 8.32 13.73
N SER A 221 -3.63 7.39 12.81
CA SER A 221 -2.63 6.31 12.85
C SER A 221 -1.33 6.63 12.10
N GLY A 222 -1.29 7.74 11.36
CA GLY A 222 -0.16 8.11 10.49
C GLY A 222 -0.10 7.40 9.13
N LYS A 223 -0.90 6.35 8.90
CA LYS A 223 -0.83 5.50 7.69
C LYS A 223 -0.84 6.29 6.38
N MET A 224 -1.66 7.34 6.26
CA MET A 224 -1.75 8.12 5.03
C MET A 224 -0.47 8.91 4.74
N GLY A 225 0.06 9.63 5.73
CA GLY A 225 1.33 10.37 5.59
C GLY A 225 2.52 9.46 5.29
N TYR A 226 2.56 8.26 5.88
CA TYR A 226 3.57 7.24 5.58
C TYR A 226 3.44 6.70 4.15
N ALA A 227 2.23 6.46 3.67
CA ALA A 227 2.00 6.03 2.30
C ALA A 227 2.44 7.10 1.29
N ILE A 228 2.14 8.38 1.57
CA ILE A 228 2.58 9.51 0.73
C ILE A 228 4.10 9.63 0.74
N ALA A 229 4.74 9.62 1.91
CA ALA A 229 6.20 9.73 2.01
C ALA A 229 6.91 8.60 1.23
N GLY A 230 6.42 7.36 1.35
CA GLY A 230 6.94 6.22 0.60
C GLY A 230 6.76 6.38 -0.91
N GLU A 231 5.58 6.83 -1.35
CA GLU A 231 5.29 7.03 -2.77
C GLU A 231 6.17 8.13 -3.40
N LEU A 232 6.37 9.24 -2.70
CA LEU A 232 7.24 10.33 -3.15
C LEU A 232 8.70 9.88 -3.24
N ALA A 233 9.19 9.11 -2.26
CA ALA A 233 10.53 8.53 -2.27
C ALA A 233 10.70 7.52 -3.41
N ASP A 234 9.70 6.66 -3.66
CA ASP A 234 9.68 5.71 -4.77
C ASP A 234 9.78 6.43 -6.14
N ARG A 235 9.25 7.65 -6.25
CA ARG A 235 9.37 8.52 -7.45
C ARG A 235 10.66 9.34 -7.47
N GLY A 236 11.56 9.13 -6.54
CA GLY A 236 12.92 9.68 -6.54
C GLY A 236 13.09 10.98 -5.75
N ALA A 237 12.07 11.46 -5.04
CA ALA A 237 12.22 12.60 -4.15
C ALA A 237 13.07 12.24 -2.92
N CYS A 238 13.83 13.21 -2.41
CA CYS A 238 14.41 13.16 -1.07
C CYS A 238 13.33 13.61 -0.08
N VAL A 239 12.82 12.71 0.74
CA VAL A 239 11.68 12.97 1.61
C VAL A 239 12.08 13.03 3.08
N THR A 240 11.78 14.15 3.75
CA THR A 240 11.84 14.28 5.21
C THR A 240 10.44 14.12 5.78
N LEU A 241 10.21 13.06 6.56
CA LEU A 241 8.94 12.74 7.21
C LEU A 241 8.98 13.15 8.68
N VAL A 242 8.34 14.27 9.02
CA VAL A 242 8.14 14.70 10.41
C VAL A 242 6.90 14.01 10.96
N THR A 243 7.06 13.13 11.93
CA THR A 243 5.98 12.26 12.40
C THR A 243 5.76 12.32 13.89
N GLY A 244 4.49 12.41 14.30
CA GLY A 244 4.09 12.10 15.67
C GLY A 244 4.26 10.61 15.98
N ARG A 245 3.97 10.23 17.22
CA ARG A 245 4.16 8.84 17.68
C ARG A 245 3.38 7.83 16.83
N THR A 246 4.07 6.83 16.31
CA THR A 246 3.50 5.72 15.53
C THR A 246 4.40 4.48 15.61
N GLU A 247 3.80 3.30 15.40
CA GLU A 247 4.52 2.02 15.30
C GLU A 247 4.80 1.62 13.84
N LEU A 248 4.48 2.49 12.88
CA LEU A 248 4.72 2.20 11.48
C LEU A 248 6.22 2.17 11.15
N PRO A 249 6.69 1.21 10.36
CA PRO A 249 8.07 1.19 9.90
C PRO A 249 8.32 2.37 8.94
N THR A 250 9.52 2.92 9.00
CA THR A 250 9.93 3.99 8.09
C THR A 250 9.97 3.46 6.66
N PRO A 251 9.33 4.13 5.69
CA PRO A 251 9.44 3.75 4.29
C PRO A 251 10.89 3.82 3.79
N ALA A 252 11.25 2.96 2.85
CA ALA A 252 12.59 2.97 2.26
C ALA A 252 12.90 4.32 1.59
N GLY A 253 14.11 4.84 1.80
CA GLY A 253 14.55 6.11 1.21
C GLY A 253 13.96 7.37 1.84
N VAL A 254 13.26 7.26 2.97
CA VAL A 254 12.67 8.38 3.70
C VAL A 254 13.49 8.69 4.95
N GLU A 255 13.84 9.95 5.14
CA GLU A 255 14.41 10.46 6.39
C GLU A 255 13.28 10.72 7.39
N ARG A 256 13.32 10.07 8.56
CA ARG A 256 12.30 10.20 9.59
C ARG A 256 12.75 11.10 10.73
N VAL A 257 11.90 12.05 11.09
CA VAL A 257 12.07 12.93 12.24
C VAL A 257 10.90 12.70 13.20
N ASP A 258 11.18 12.06 14.34
CA ASP A 258 10.17 11.81 15.38
C ASP A 258 9.96 13.03 16.27
N VAL A 259 8.70 13.36 16.50
CA VAL A 259 8.26 14.44 17.38
C VAL A 259 7.10 13.96 18.26
N LEU A 260 6.85 14.62 19.36
CA LEU A 260 5.78 14.26 20.26
C LEU A 260 4.65 15.28 20.24
N SER A 261 4.94 16.54 20.46
CA SER A 261 3.96 17.63 20.61
C SER A 261 3.76 18.44 19.32
N ALA A 262 2.69 19.21 19.26
CA ALA A 262 2.44 20.18 18.20
C ALA A 262 3.55 21.24 18.11
N ALA A 263 4.13 21.61 19.24
CA ALA A 263 5.25 22.55 19.28
C ALA A 263 6.51 21.97 18.64
N GLU A 264 6.86 20.72 18.97
CA GLU A 264 8.00 20.03 18.35
C GLU A 264 7.77 19.80 16.86
N MET A 265 6.54 19.42 16.46
CA MET A 265 6.19 19.23 15.05
C MET A 265 6.29 20.55 14.27
N TYR A 266 5.86 21.66 14.87
CA TYR A 266 6.01 22.98 14.27
C TYR A 266 7.49 23.30 14.00
N ASP A 267 8.33 23.19 15.02
CA ASP A 267 9.74 23.55 14.90
C ASP A 267 10.49 22.62 13.92
N ALA A 268 10.14 21.33 13.89
CA ALA A 268 10.73 20.36 12.95
C ALA A 268 10.23 20.57 11.52
N ALA A 269 8.93 20.80 11.32
CA ALA A 269 8.35 21.00 9.99
C ALA A 269 8.83 22.32 9.34
N VAL A 270 8.92 23.40 10.10
CA VAL A 270 9.45 24.67 9.61
C VAL A 270 10.91 24.53 9.17
N ARG A 271 11.76 23.91 10.00
CA ARG A 271 13.16 23.65 9.62
C ARG A 271 13.30 22.76 8.38
N ALA A 272 12.52 21.68 8.31
CA ALA A 272 12.56 20.79 7.13
C ALA A 272 12.09 21.50 5.87
N PHE A 273 11.12 22.41 5.97
CA PHE A 273 10.58 23.15 4.86
C PHE A 273 11.53 24.22 4.31
N GLU A 274 12.45 24.77 5.10
CA GLU A 274 13.43 25.78 4.63
C GLU A 274 14.26 25.27 3.45
N GLY A 275 14.64 23.99 3.45
CA GLY A 275 15.39 23.33 2.39
C GLY A 275 14.55 22.56 1.37
N SER A 276 13.21 22.62 1.46
CA SER A 276 12.32 21.81 0.62
C SER A 276 11.78 22.57 -0.58
N ASP A 277 11.52 21.84 -1.69
CA ASP A 277 10.76 22.33 -2.85
C ASP A 277 9.25 22.35 -2.56
N GLY A 278 8.79 21.63 -1.53
CA GLY A 278 7.39 21.59 -1.14
C GLY A 278 7.10 20.76 0.11
N ALA A 279 5.86 20.85 0.60
CA ALA A 279 5.42 20.10 1.76
C ALA A 279 4.01 19.54 1.61
N VAL A 280 3.78 18.35 2.22
CA VAL A 280 2.48 17.69 2.36
C VAL A 280 2.08 17.62 3.83
N MET A 281 1.08 18.40 4.22
CA MET A 281 0.62 18.57 5.60
C MET A 281 -0.50 17.58 5.92
N CYS A 282 -0.11 16.31 6.22
CA CYS A 282 -1.05 15.21 6.45
C CYS A 282 -1.22 14.84 7.94
N ALA A 283 -0.41 15.40 8.83
CA ALA A 283 -0.51 15.12 10.27
C ALA A 283 -1.81 15.65 10.89
N ALA A 284 -2.33 14.93 11.87
CA ALA A 284 -3.41 15.38 12.74
C ALA A 284 -2.82 16.10 13.96
N VAL A 285 -2.49 17.37 13.78
CA VAL A 285 -1.93 18.22 14.83
C VAL A 285 -3.03 18.66 15.79
N ALA A 286 -2.77 18.64 17.08
CA ALA A 286 -3.71 19.15 18.06
C ALA A 286 -3.80 20.68 17.98
N ASP A 287 -5.01 21.24 17.85
CA ASP A 287 -5.26 22.68 17.83
C ASP A 287 -5.08 23.34 19.20
N TYR A 288 -5.12 22.54 20.26
CA TYR A 288 -5.03 22.99 21.65
C TYR A 288 -4.08 22.09 22.44
N THR A 289 -3.32 22.71 23.36
CA THR A 289 -2.43 22.04 24.31
C THR A 289 -2.76 22.52 25.74
N PRO A 290 -2.57 21.70 26.79
CA PRO A 290 -2.71 22.16 28.16
C PRO A 290 -1.84 23.39 28.45
N ASP A 291 -2.42 24.41 29.12
CA ASP A 291 -1.68 25.62 29.52
C ASP A 291 -0.55 25.28 30.48
N ARG A 292 -0.80 24.30 31.36
CA ARG A 292 0.16 23.78 32.33
C ARG A 292 0.21 22.26 32.26
N VAL A 293 1.42 21.72 32.20
CA VAL A 293 1.69 20.29 32.29
C VAL A 293 2.18 19.99 33.71
N SER A 294 1.61 18.97 34.35
CA SER A 294 2.05 18.55 35.68
C SER A 294 3.25 17.61 35.58
N ASP A 295 4.31 17.86 36.36
CA ASP A 295 5.48 16.98 36.44
C ASP A 295 5.19 15.65 37.14
N THR A 296 4.06 15.56 37.84
CA THR A 296 3.65 14.34 38.55
C THR A 296 2.23 13.96 38.15
N LYS A 297 1.93 12.66 38.26
CA LYS A 297 0.57 12.16 37.99
C LYS A 297 -0.44 12.87 38.88
N ILE A 298 -1.40 13.58 38.32
CA ILE A 298 -2.49 14.25 39.02
C ILE A 298 -3.32 13.20 39.73
N LYS A 299 -3.43 13.26 41.05
CA LYS A 299 -4.23 12.32 41.83
C LYS A 299 -5.72 12.65 41.70
N LYS A 300 -6.57 11.62 41.78
CA LYS A 300 -8.01 11.77 41.79
C LYS A 300 -8.42 12.55 43.08
N CYS A 301 -9.21 13.60 42.92
CA CYS A 301 -9.82 14.36 43.99
C CYS A 301 -11.34 14.13 43.99
N ASP A 302 -12.02 14.51 45.06
CA ASP A 302 -13.49 14.57 45.11
C ASP A 302 -13.93 15.76 44.25
N GLY A 303 -14.50 15.50 43.07
CA GLY A 303 -14.99 16.49 42.12
C GLY A 303 -14.44 16.34 40.72
N ASP A 304 -14.89 17.19 39.80
CA ASP A 304 -14.51 17.19 38.40
C ASP A 304 -13.12 17.82 38.21
N MET A 305 -12.38 17.31 37.19
CA MET A 305 -11.11 17.89 36.81
C MET A 305 -11.29 18.81 35.59
N CYS A 306 -10.93 20.08 35.77
CA CYS A 306 -10.89 21.03 34.65
C CYS A 306 -9.46 21.22 34.16
N ILE A 307 -9.27 21.23 32.85
CA ILE A 307 -7.98 21.49 32.20
C ILE A 307 -8.14 22.71 31.31
N THR A 308 -7.38 23.75 31.60
CA THR A 308 -7.30 24.94 30.74
C THR A 308 -6.43 24.62 29.54
N LEU A 309 -6.95 24.88 28.35
CA LEU A 309 -6.24 24.65 27.07
C LEU A 309 -5.91 25.98 26.42
N ARG A 310 -4.73 26.08 25.80
CA ARG A 310 -4.31 27.20 24.97
C ARG A 310 -4.13 26.73 23.52
N ARG A 311 -4.28 27.64 22.56
CA ARG A 311 -4.08 27.33 21.14
C ARG A 311 -2.62 27.00 20.84
N THR A 312 -2.41 26.02 19.95
CA THR A 312 -1.11 25.70 19.37
C THR A 312 -0.79 26.63 18.20
N ARG A 313 0.46 26.62 17.75
CA ARG A 313 0.88 27.35 16.54
C ARG A 313 0.38 26.62 15.30
N ASP A 314 -0.12 27.36 14.31
CA ASP A 314 -0.62 26.79 13.05
C ASP A 314 0.52 26.59 12.05
N ILE A 315 1.02 25.35 11.95
CA ILE A 315 2.14 24.98 11.09
C ILE A 315 1.82 25.30 9.60
N ALA A 316 0.64 24.93 9.14
CA ALA A 316 0.26 25.11 7.75
C ALA A 316 0.12 26.61 7.38
N ALA A 317 -0.37 27.44 8.29
CA ALA A 317 -0.42 28.90 8.08
C ALA A 317 0.98 29.50 8.01
N GLU A 318 1.90 29.05 8.87
CA GLU A 318 3.29 29.49 8.87
C GLU A 318 4.00 29.14 7.55
N LEU A 319 3.90 27.88 7.14
CA LEU A 319 4.50 27.43 5.88
C LEU A 319 3.89 28.17 4.68
N GLY A 320 2.57 28.38 4.66
CA GLY A 320 1.87 29.10 3.59
C GLY A 320 2.28 30.58 3.47
N ALA A 321 2.57 31.24 4.61
CA ALA A 321 3.05 32.62 4.61
C ALA A 321 4.47 32.76 4.02
N HIS A 322 5.28 31.71 4.14
CA HIS A 322 6.68 31.70 3.72
C HIS A 322 6.97 30.78 2.53
N LYS A 323 5.93 30.22 1.86
CA LYS A 323 6.17 29.20 0.82
C LYS A 323 6.84 29.75 -0.44
N GLY A 324 6.62 31.02 -0.80
CA GLY A 324 7.07 31.54 -2.10
C GLY A 324 6.49 30.73 -3.27
N GLY A 325 7.36 30.27 -4.18
CA GLY A 325 6.97 29.38 -5.29
C GLY A 325 6.99 27.88 -4.97
N ARG A 326 7.15 27.50 -3.69
CA ARG A 326 7.18 26.10 -3.27
C ARG A 326 5.78 25.50 -3.18
N LEU A 327 5.68 24.18 -3.43
CA LEU A 327 4.43 23.45 -3.29
C LEU A 327 3.99 23.35 -1.82
N LEU A 328 2.71 23.54 -1.55
CA LEU A 328 2.12 23.27 -0.26
C LEU A 328 0.77 22.56 -0.39
N VAL A 329 0.73 21.30 0.07
CA VAL A 329 -0.47 20.46 0.04
C VAL A 329 -1.08 20.34 1.42
N GLY A 330 -2.37 20.64 1.55
CA GLY A 330 -3.13 20.52 2.80
C GLY A 330 -3.98 19.27 2.87
N PHE A 331 -4.27 18.83 4.09
CA PHE A 331 -5.31 17.85 4.38
C PHE A 331 -6.45 18.50 5.17
N ALA A 332 -7.67 18.17 4.82
CA ALA A 332 -8.85 18.56 5.58
C ALA A 332 -9.69 17.32 5.90
N LEU A 333 -10.16 17.24 7.14
CA LEU A 333 -11.12 16.26 7.60
C LEU A 333 -12.27 17.03 8.23
N GLU A 334 -13.43 16.96 7.58
CA GLU A 334 -14.60 17.74 7.98
C GLU A 334 -15.80 16.82 8.20
N THR A 335 -16.78 17.28 8.96
CA THR A 335 -18.01 16.53 9.29
C THR A 335 -19.27 17.22 8.77
N HIS A 336 -19.20 18.51 8.44
CA HIS A 336 -20.29 19.33 7.90
C HIS A 336 -19.70 20.48 7.10
N ASP A 337 -20.42 20.97 6.12
CA ASP A 337 -19.99 22.03 5.17
C ASP A 337 -18.57 21.84 4.64
N GLU A 338 -18.25 20.56 4.39
CA GLU A 338 -16.90 20.04 4.15
C GLU A 338 -16.19 20.81 3.04
N GLN A 339 -16.91 21.09 1.95
CA GLN A 339 -16.34 21.77 0.79
C GLN A 339 -16.02 23.24 1.11
N ALA A 340 -16.97 23.99 1.67
CA ALA A 340 -16.78 25.41 1.98
C ALA A 340 -15.62 25.63 2.97
N HIS A 341 -15.50 24.73 3.96
CA HIS A 341 -14.40 24.77 4.91
C HIS A 341 -13.05 24.45 4.27
N ALA A 342 -13.00 23.49 3.33
CA ALA A 342 -11.77 23.16 2.62
C ALA A 342 -11.32 24.30 1.69
N GLU A 343 -12.25 24.91 0.93
CA GLU A 343 -11.98 26.08 0.10
C GLU A 343 -11.47 27.27 0.91
N ALA A 344 -12.10 27.56 2.05
CA ALA A 344 -11.64 28.62 2.96
C ALA A 344 -10.22 28.34 3.53
N LYS A 345 -9.91 27.07 3.82
CA LYS A 345 -8.56 26.66 4.25
C LYS A 345 -7.53 26.79 3.12
N LEU A 346 -7.91 26.45 1.87
CA LEU A 346 -7.06 26.57 0.69
C LEU A 346 -6.52 28.01 0.56
N GLU A 347 -7.40 28.98 0.62
CA GLU A 347 -7.04 30.39 0.51
C GLU A 347 -6.28 30.89 1.74
N LYS A 348 -6.84 30.68 2.93
CA LYS A 348 -6.30 31.21 4.19
C LYS A 348 -4.88 30.72 4.48
N LYS A 349 -4.57 29.47 4.11
CA LYS A 349 -3.27 28.84 4.36
C LYS A 349 -2.39 28.78 3.10
N ASN A 350 -2.83 29.39 2.01
CA ASN A 350 -2.12 29.48 0.75
C ASN A 350 -1.67 28.10 0.23
N PHE A 351 -2.53 27.09 0.31
CA PHE A 351 -2.30 25.79 -0.26
C PHE A 351 -2.40 25.83 -1.79
N ASP A 352 -1.68 24.95 -2.49
CA ASP A 352 -1.85 24.75 -3.94
C ASP A 352 -3.02 23.81 -4.20
N PHE A 353 -3.17 22.78 -3.40
CA PHE A 353 -4.39 21.97 -3.35
C PHE A 353 -4.59 21.36 -1.95
N ILE A 354 -5.84 20.95 -1.69
CA ILE A 354 -6.25 20.27 -0.47
C ILE A 354 -6.79 18.88 -0.82
N VAL A 355 -6.42 17.91 0.00
CA VAL A 355 -6.99 16.57 0.03
C VAL A 355 -8.06 16.54 1.11
N LEU A 356 -9.31 16.64 0.70
CA LEU A 356 -10.48 16.57 1.61
C LEU A 356 -10.88 15.11 1.81
N ASN A 357 -10.90 14.68 3.06
CA ASN A 357 -11.39 13.36 3.48
C ASN A 357 -12.71 13.54 4.25
N SER A 358 -13.76 12.81 3.87
CA SER A 358 -15.06 12.84 4.55
C SER A 358 -15.20 11.66 5.52
N LEU A 359 -15.67 11.93 6.74
CA LEU A 359 -16.02 10.88 7.71
C LEU A 359 -17.41 10.27 7.46
N ARG A 360 -18.19 10.82 6.53
CA ARG A 360 -19.53 10.32 6.19
C ARG A 360 -19.51 9.09 5.30
N ASP A 361 -18.42 8.88 4.56
CA ASP A 361 -18.29 7.77 3.65
C ASP A 361 -17.91 6.48 4.37
N ALA A 362 -18.68 5.42 4.17
CA ALA A 362 -18.38 4.09 4.72
C ALA A 362 -17.03 3.60 4.16
N GLY A 363 -16.10 3.21 5.04
CA GLY A 363 -14.76 2.78 4.66
C GLY A 363 -13.71 3.90 4.59
N ALA A 364 -14.11 5.19 4.71
CA ALA A 364 -13.20 6.31 4.90
C ALA A 364 -12.94 6.53 6.39
N GLY A 365 -11.68 6.74 6.78
CA GLY A 365 -11.37 7.05 8.18
C GLY A 365 -9.91 6.83 8.60
N PHE A 366 -9.61 7.20 9.85
CA PHE A 366 -8.23 7.25 10.36
C PHE A 366 -7.53 5.88 10.43
N ARG A 367 -8.23 4.83 10.84
CA ARG A 367 -7.63 3.51 11.14
C ARG A 367 -7.75 2.50 10.01
N GLY A 368 -8.66 2.71 9.05
CA GLY A 368 -8.85 1.85 7.88
C GLY A 368 -7.66 1.88 6.93
N ASP A 369 -7.62 0.95 5.97
CA ASP A 369 -6.61 0.90 4.91
C ASP A 369 -7.10 1.57 3.61
N THR A 370 -8.34 2.05 3.60
CA THR A 370 -8.99 2.77 2.50
C THR A 370 -9.30 4.21 2.85
N ASN A 371 -9.44 5.05 1.84
CA ASN A 371 -9.93 6.42 1.92
C ASN A 371 -10.76 6.76 0.68
N LYS A 372 -11.74 7.66 0.84
CA LYS A 372 -12.41 8.35 -0.24
C LYS A 372 -12.09 9.83 -0.09
N VAL A 373 -11.42 10.42 -1.08
CA VAL A 373 -10.94 11.79 -0.99
C VAL A 373 -11.39 12.61 -2.18
N THR A 374 -11.49 13.93 -1.98
CA THR A 374 -11.72 14.92 -3.03
C THR A 374 -10.51 15.86 -3.06
N PHE A 375 -9.90 16.04 -4.22
CA PHE A 375 -8.92 17.10 -4.45
C PHE A 375 -9.64 18.41 -4.72
N ILE A 376 -9.18 19.47 -4.08
CA ILE A 376 -9.73 20.84 -4.25
C ILE A 376 -8.54 21.77 -4.48
N ASP A 377 -8.57 22.52 -5.56
CA ASP A 377 -7.62 23.58 -5.88
C ASP A 377 -8.37 24.83 -6.37
N ARG A 378 -7.63 25.81 -6.85
CA ARG A 378 -8.21 27.07 -7.37
C ARG A 378 -8.94 26.91 -8.72
N THR A 379 -8.73 25.81 -9.42
CA THR A 379 -9.33 25.55 -10.74
C THR A 379 -10.59 24.70 -10.67
N GLY A 380 -10.77 23.96 -9.56
CA GLY A 380 -11.93 23.12 -9.39
C GLY A 380 -11.76 22.01 -8.35
N ARG A 381 -12.53 20.94 -8.54
CA ARG A 381 -12.51 19.78 -7.67
C ARG A 381 -12.54 18.47 -8.47
N GLU A 382 -11.88 17.46 -7.92
CA GLU A 382 -11.87 16.09 -8.45
C GLU A 382 -12.21 15.12 -7.31
N GLU A 383 -13.35 14.43 -7.40
CA GLU A 383 -13.76 13.41 -6.45
C GLU A 383 -13.21 12.05 -6.88
N LEU A 384 -12.45 11.38 -5.99
CA LEU A 384 -11.94 10.04 -6.23
C LEU A 384 -12.91 8.97 -5.68
N PRO A 385 -12.97 7.78 -6.28
CA PRO A 385 -13.68 6.66 -5.70
C PRO A 385 -13.04 6.21 -4.39
N LEU A 386 -13.67 5.26 -3.67
CA LEU A 386 -13.04 4.61 -2.53
C LEU A 386 -11.80 3.84 -3.00
N LEU A 387 -10.63 4.24 -2.53
CA LEU A 387 -9.33 3.70 -2.90
C LEU A 387 -8.56 3.23 -1.64
N SER A 388 -7.58 2.36 -1.81
CA SER A 388 -6.60 2.10 -0.75
C SER A 388 -5.77 3.37 -0.48
N LYS A 389 -5.21 3.50 0.72
CA LYS A 389 -4.33 4.63 1.08
C LYS A 389 -3.10 4.71 0.17
N ARG A 390 -2.65 3.58 -0.36
CA ARG A 390 -1.57 3.53 -1.35
C ARG A 390 -1.99 4.16 -2.67
N GLU A 391 -3.14 3.78 -3.22
CA GLU A 391 -3.66 4.38 -4.46
C GLU A 391 -3.94 5.87 -4.30
N VAL A 392 -4.45 6.31 -3.14
CA VAL A 392 -4.61 7.74 -2.84
C VAL A 392 -3.25 8.45 -2.83
N ALA A 393 -2.21 7.83 -2.25
CA ALA A 393 -0.86 8.40 -2.26
C ALA A 393 -0.28 8.49 -3.69
N GLU A 394 -0.54 7.49 -4.54
CA GLU A 394 -0.19 7.52 -5.96
C GLU A 394 -0.85 8.70 -6.69
N ARG A 395 -2.15 8.93 -6.48
CA ARG A 395 -2.88 10.06 -7.06
C ARG A 395 -2.38 11.42 -6.57
N ILE A 396 -2.04 11.53 -5.28
CA ILE A 396 -1.43 12.75 -4.72
C ILE A 396 -0.07 13.01 -5.35
N ALA A 397 0.76 11.98 -5.49
CA ALA A 397 2.08 12.12 -6.09
C ALA A 397 2.00 12.49 -7.58
N GLU A 398 1.02 11.97 -8.35
CA GLU A 398 0.76 12.39 -9.73
C GLU A 398 0.47 13.89 -9.82
N ARG A 399 -0.36 14.41 -8.94
CA ARG A 399 -0.68 15.84 -8.91
C ARG A 399 0.50 16.73 -8.47
N ILE A 400 1.37 16.20 -7.60
CA ILE A 400 2.63 16.85 -7.23
C ILE A 400 3.59 16.90 -8.43
N GLU A 401 3.65 15.84 -9.24
CA GLU A 401 4.45 15.81 -10.48
C GLU A 401 3.97 16.86 -11.49
N GLU A 402 2.64 16.99 -11.65
CA GLU A 402 2.05 18.01 -12.53
C GLU A 402 2.49 19.41 -12.12
N PHE A 403 2.46 19.75 -10.82
CA PHE A 403 2.92 21.04 -10.31
C PHE A 403 4.40 21.33 -10.63
N PHE A 404 5.27 20.31 -10.61
CA PHE A 404 6.68 20.50 -10.92
C PHE A 404 7.02 20.41 -12.42
N ALA A 405 6.05 20.04 -13.26
CA ALA A 405 6.20 20.00 -14.71
C ALA A 405 5.83 21.33 -15.38
N GLU A 406 5.04 22.17 -14.71
CA GLU A 406 4.70 23.53 -15.09
C GLU A 406 5.86 24.50 -14.76
#